data_fedeb7370307cd3b5c802d439edf7cd3
#
_entry.id   fedeb7370307cd3b5c802d439edf7cd3
#
_cell.length_a   1.000
_cell.length_b   1.000
_cell.length_c   1.000
_cell.angle_alpha   90.00
_cell.angle_beta   90.00
_cell.angle_gamma   90.00
#
_symmetry.space_group_name_H-M   'P 1'
#
loop_
_entity.id
_entity.type
_entity.pdbx_description
1 polymer ?
#
loop_
_entity_poly.entity_id
_entity_poly.type
_entity_poly.pdbx_seq_one_letter_code
_entity_poly.pdbx_strand_id
1 'polypeptide(L)'
;YAFDKDEQALRESRENLKENLDHITMIHGDFRSMKQLLHERGIDRVDGIMMDLGVSSPQFDDPTRGFSYRFDARLDMRMNQEQPLSAYEVVNNYSYQDLVTILYKYADEKFAKSIARMIEKERQVKPIETTFELVEIVKKAIPARARRTGGHPAKRTFQAIRIEVNDELNVFERALTDSLDLLNVGGRVAVISFHSL
;
A
#
# COMPACT_ATOMS: atom_id res chain seq x y z
N TYR A 1 -1.50 -12.93 -18.08
CA TYR A 1 -0.35 -12.29 -17.46
C TYR A 1 -0.78 -11.77 -16.09
N ALA A 2 -0.09 -12.19 -15.02
CA ALA A 2 -0.33 -11.78 -13.64
C ALA A 2 0.89 -11.03 -13.11
N PHE A 3 0.67 -9.83 -12.60
CA PHE A 3 1.72 -8.96 -12.06
C PHE A 3 1.60 -8.88 -10.54
N ASP A 4 2.70 -9.02 -9.85
CA ASP A 4 2.80 -8.64 -8.44
C ASP A 4 4.23 -8.13 -8.16
N LYS A 5 4.34 -7.11 -7.32
CA LYS A 5 5.62 -6.59 -6.84
C LYS A 5 6.10 -7.30 -5.56
N ASP A 6 5.24 -8.11 -4.94
CA ASP A 6 5.56 -8.94 -3.80
C ASP A 6 6.00 -10.33 -4.26
N GLU A 7 7.28 -10.63 -4.14
CA GLU A 7 7.82 -11.91 -4.56
C GLU A 7 7.23 -13.09 -3.76
N GLN A 8 6.86 -12.86 -2.49
CA GLN A 8 6.20 -13.88 -1.69
C GLN A 8 4.83 -14.23 -2.25
N ALA A 9 4.03 -13.21 -2.63
CA ALA A 9 2.73 -13.42 -3.26
C ALA A 9 2.85 -14.21 -4.57
N LEU A 10 3.87 -13.96 -5.37
CA LEU A 10 4.13 -14.73 -6.60
C LEU A 10 4.51 -16.18 -6.32
N ARG A 11 5.30 -16.46 -5.28
CA ARG A 11 5.64 -17.83 -4.88
C ARG A 11 4.41 -18.60 -4.44
N GLU A 12 3.58 -18.00 -3.56
CA GLU A 12 2.34 -18.61 -3.09
C GLU A 12 1.34 -18.83 -4.23
N SER A 13 1.24 -17.87 -5.15
CA SER A 13 0.38 -17.98 -6.34
C SER A 13 0.80 -19.13 -7.25
N ARG A 14 2.11 -19.33 -7.47
CA ARG A 14 2.61 -20.48 -8.25
C ARG A 14 2.21 -21.81 -7.63
N GLU A 15 2.30 -21.92 -6.31
CA GLU A 15 1.90 -23.14 -5.62
C GLU A 15 0.39 -23.38 -5.70
N ASN A 16 -0.40 -22.34 -5.48
CA ASN A 16 -1.86 -22.43 -5.51
C ASN A 16 -2.43 -22.68 -6.90
N LEU A 17 -1.75 -22.22 -7.95
CA LEU A 17 -2.21 -22.30 -9.34
C LEU A 17 -1.44 -23.32 -10.17
N LYS A 18 -0.70 -24.24 -9.53
CA LYS A 18 0.18 -25.19 -10.20
C LYS A 18 -0.47 -25.99 -11.34
N GLU A 19 -1.76 -26.29 -11.24
CA GLU A 19 -2.50 -27.02 -12.27
C GLU A 19 -2.87 -26.15 -13.49
N ASN A 20 -2.70 -24.84 -13.42
CA ASN A 20 -3.05 -23.87 -14.46
C ASN A 20 -1.86 -23.06 -14.98
N LEU A 21 -0.64 -23.38 -14.55
CA LEU A 21 0.56 -22.58 -14.90
C LEU A 21 0.83 -22.52 -16.41
N ASP A 22 0.38 -23.51 -17.17
CA ASP A 22 0.50 -23.50 -18.64
C ASP A 22 -0.30 -22.35 -19.30
N HIS A 23 -1.29 -21.79 -18.59
CA HIS A 23 -2.12 -20.71 -19.05
C HIS A 23 -1.80 -19.35 -18.40
N ILE A 24 -0.87 -19.30 -17.45
CA ILE A 24 -0.59 -18.12 -16.65
C ILE A 24 0.90 -17.76 -16.71
N THR A 25 1.21 -16.57 -17.20
CA THR A 25 2.55 -16.00 -17.10
C THR A 25 2.61 -15.04 -15.92
N MET A 26 3.37 -15.43 -14.88
CA MET A 26 3.58 -14.58 -13.70
C MET A 26 4.79 -13.67 -13.89
N ILE A 27 4.61 -12.38 -13.64
CA ILE A 27 5.62 -11.36 -13.85
C ILE A 27 5.88 -10.67 -12.50
N HIS A 28 7.11 -10.80 -11.99
CA HIS A 28 7.56 -10.01 -10.85
C HIS A 28 7.80 -8.57 -11.32
N GLY A 29 7.00 -7.66 -10.82
CA GLY A 29 7.11 -6.26 -11.18
C GLY A 29 5.92 -5.45 -10.71
N ASP A 30 6.18 -4.16 -10.57
CA ASP A 30 5.14 -3.18 -10.28
C ASP A 30 4.29 -2.95 -11.55
N PHE A 31 2.98 -3.00 -11.42
CA PHE A 31 2.08 -2.84 -12.57
C PHE A 31 2.10 -1.43 -13.19
N ARG A 32 2.80 -0.44 -12.57
CA ARG A 32 3.18 0.81 -13.25
C ARG A 32 4.02 0.59 -14.51
N SER A 33 4.73 -0.52 -14.58
CA SER A 33 5.57 -0.92 -15.72
C SER A 33 4.89 -1.95 -16.62
N MET A 34 3.61 -2.21 -16.42
CA MET A 34 2.84 -3.25 -17.12
C MET A 34 3.00 -3.16 -18.64
N LYS A 35 2.86 -1.98 -19.21
CA LYS A 35 2.98 -1.76 -20.66
C LYS A 35 4.36 -2.16 -21.17
N GLN A 36 5.42 -1.68 -20.52
CA GLN A 36 6.78 -2.02 -20.89
C GLN A 36 7.03 -3.53 -20.77
N LEU A 37 6.66 -4.14 -19.65
CA LEU A 37 6.89 -5.56 -19.38
C LEU A 37 6.12 -6.48 -20.34
N LEU A 38 4.96 -6.07 -20.82
CA LEU A 38 4.22 -6.80 -21.87
C LEU A 38 4.88 -6.64 -23.23
N HIS A 39 5.26 -5.42 -23.61
CA HIS A 39 5.95 -5.17 -24.90
C HIS A 39 7.28 -5.92 -25.00
N GLU A 40 8.06 -6.01 -23.93
CA GLU A 40 9.31 -6.84 -23.88
C GLU A 40 9.05 -8.33 -24.15
N ARG A 41 7.81 -8.79 -23.98
CA ARG A 41 7.34 -10.16 -24.26
C ARG A 41 6.61 -10.30 -25.58
N GLY A 42 6.64 -9.25 -26.41
CA GLY A 42 5.96 -9.24 -27.71
C GLY A 42 4.44 -9.12 -27.62
N ILE A 43 3.91 -8.66 -26.49
CA ILE A 43 2.48 -8.44 -26.27
C ILE A 43 2.18 -6.95 -26.40
N ASP A 44 1.62 -6.56 -27.52
CA ASP A 44 1.28 -5.17 -27.78
C ASP A 44 -0.10 -4.77 -27.26
N ARG A 45 -1.03 -5.72 -27.21
CA ARG A 45 -2.41 -5.49 -26.76
C ARG A 45 -2.98 -6.69 -26.02
N VAL A 46 -3.99 -6.39 -25.18
CA VAL A 46 -4.74 -7.38 -24.38
C VAL A 46 -6.24 -7.12 -24.49
N ASP A 47 -7.06 -8.13 -24.19
CA ASP A 47 -8.52 -8.03 -24.28
C ASP A 47 -9.16 -7.56 -22.96
N GLY A 48 -8.45 -7.68 -21.86
CA GLY A 48 -8.92 -7.26 -20.56
C GLY A 48 -7.79 -6.99 -19.58
N ILE A 49 -8.04 -6.03 -18.68
CA ILE A 49 -7.15 -5.71 -17.55
C ILE A 49 -7.99 -5.65 -16.31
N MET A 50 -7.56 -6.37 -15.27
CA MET A 50 -8.16 -6.29 -13.93
C MET A 50 -7.08 -5.83 -12.94
N MET A 51 -7.42 -4.85 -12.13
CA MET A 51 -6.58 -4.32 -11.06
C MET A 51 -7.32 -4.47 -9.73
N ASP A 52 -6.70 -5.16 -8.77
CA ASP A 52 -7.18 -5.26 -7.39
C ASP A 52 -6.24 -4.43 -6.51
N LEU A 53 -6.75 -3.29 -6.04
CA LEU A 53 -5.93 -2.29 -5.37
C LEU A 53 -5.90 -2.50 -3.87
N GLY A 54 -4.74 -2.27 -3.29
CA GLY A 54 -4.53 -2.31 -1.85
C GLY A 54 -3.70 -3.51 -1.40
N VAL A 55 -3.81 -3.84 -0.12
CA VAL A 55 -3.06 -4.90 0.54
C VAL A 55 -3.83 -6.22 0.46
N SER A 56 -3.13 -7.30 0.18
CA SER A 56 -3.70 -8.65 0.19
C SER A 56 -3.92 -9.18 1.61
N SER A 57 -4.84 -10.15 1.78
CA SER A 57 -5.06 -10.80 3.07
C SER A 57 -3.78 -11.40 3.65
N PRO A 58 -2.95 -12.16 2.91
CA PRO A 58 -1.67 -12.68 3.43
C PRO A 58 -0.74 -11.57 3.94
N GLN A 59 -0.60 -10.45 3.23
CA GLN A 59 0.22 -9.32 3.68
C GLN A 59 -0.33 -8.70 4.97
N PHE A 60 -1.65 -8.64 5.11
CA PHE A 60 -2.29 -8.05 6.28
C PHE A 60 -2.28 -8.98 7.50
N ASP A 61 -2.36 -10.28 7.28
CA ASP A 61 -2.41 -11.31 8.32
C ASP A 61 -1.01 -11.75 8.80
N ASP A 62 0.05 -11.50 8.00
CA ASP A 62 1.43 -11.74 8.42
C ASP A 62 1.89 -10.64 9.40
N PRO A 63 2.08 -10.97 10.69
CA PRO A 63 2.48 -9.98 11.68
C PRO A 63 3.81 -9.30 11.36
N THR A 64 4.72 -9.97 10.66
CA THR A 64 6.08 -9.47 10.39
C THR A 64 6.12 -8.36 9.35
N ARG A 65 5.09 -8.24 8.51
CA ARG A 65 5.01 -7.27 7.43
C ARG A 65 4.62 -5.85 7.88
N GLY A 66 4.12 -5.69 9.10
CA GLY A 66 3.81 -4.39 9.68
C GLY A 66 2.60 -3.64 9.08
N PHE A 67 1.76 -4.29 8.26
CA PHE A 67 0.57 -3.67 7.69
C PHE A 67 -0.57 -3.51 8.70
N SER A 68 -0.61 -4.36 9.71
CA SER A 68 -1.70 -4.42 10.67
C SER A 68 -1.37 -3.68 11.97
N TYR A 69 -2.33 -2.92 12.46
CA TYR A 69 -2.29 -2.34 13.82
C TYR A 69 -2.74 -3.32 14.92
N ARG A 70 -3.01 -4.58 14.57
CA ARG A 70 -3.44 -5.62 15.51
C ARG A 70 -2.30 -6.39 16.13
N PHE A 71 -1.14 -6.38 15.48
CA PHE A 71 0.05 -7.09 15.89
C PHE A 71 1.19 -6.10 16.10
N ASP A 72 2.02 -6.37 17.13
CA ASP A 72 3.25 -5.59 17.33
C ASP A 72 4.32 -6.10 16.38
N ALA A 73 4.78 -5.23 15.50
CA ALA A 73 5.74 -5.54 14.45
C ALA A 73 6.59 -4.31 14.14
N ARG A 74 7.70 -4.51 13.45
CA ARG A 74 8.47 -3.39 12.88
C ARG A 74 7.59 -2.57 11.95
N LEU A 75 7.77 -1.25 11.92
CA LEU A 75 7.12 -0.36 10.97
C LEU A 75 7.72 -0.57 9.58
N ASP A 76 7.16 -1.49 8.82
CA ASP A 76 7.62 -1.84 7.47
C ASP A 76 6.63 -1.39 6.40
N MET A 77 5.51 -2.07 6.22
CA MET A 77 4.43 -1.81 5.26
C MET A 77 4.86 -1.86 3.78
N ARG A 78 6.04 -2.38 3.45
CA ARG A 78 6.48 -2.51 2.05
C ARG A 78 5.84 -3.75 1.42
N MET A 79 5.20 -3.59 0.28
CA MET A 79 4.79 -4.71 -0.57
C MET A 79 6.01 -5.32 -1.25
N ASN A 80 6.88 -4.50 -1.86
CA ASN A 80 8.21 -4.92 -2.30
C ASN A 80 9.22 -4.69 -1.17
N GLN A 81 9.70 -5.77 -0.56
CA GLN A 81 10.64 -5.69 0.57
C GLN A 81 12.04 -5.19 0.20
N GLU A 82 12.38 -5.14 -1.09
CA GLU A 82 13.67 -4.63 -1.57
C GLU A 82 13.72 -3.11 -1.70
N GLN A 83 12.55 -2.43 -1.71
CA GLN A 83 12.53 -0.97 -1.78
C GLN A 83 13.05 -0.33 -0.49
N PRO A 84 13.74 0.84 -0.58
CA PRO A 84 14.33 1.48 0.60
C PRO A 84 13.31 2.15 1.53
N LEU A 85 12.22 2.72 0.97
CA LEU A 85 11.20 3.43 1.74
C LEU A 85 10.29 2.47 2.45
N SER A 86 10.31 2.47 3.78
CA SER A 86 9.38 1.73 4.64
C SER A 86 8.57 2.70 5.51
N ALA A 87 7.60 2.18 6.27
CA ALA A 87 6.84 2.98 7.23
C ALA A 87 7.73 3.60 8.30
N TYR A 88 8.84 2.95 8.65
CA TYR A 88 9.82 3.50 9.57
C TYR A 88 10.42 4.82 9.05
N GLU A 89 10.86 4.85 7.79
CA GLU A 89 11.41 6.08 7.17
C GLU A 89 10.36 7.18 7.07
N VAL A 90 9.14 6.85 6.70
CA VAL A 90 8.04 7.83 6.66
C VAL A 90 7.80 8.44 8.03
N VAL A 91 7.64 7.62 9.06
CA VAL A 91 7.33 8.09 10.41
C VAL A 91 8.50 8.86 11.05
N ASN A 92 9.74 8.41 10.84
CA ASN A 92 10.89 9.00 11.53
C ASN A 92 11.58 10.13 10.76
N ASN A 93 11.50 10.16 9.43
CA ASN A 93 12.29 11.08 8.61
C ASN A 93 11.46 12.15 7.88
N TYR A 94 10.16 11.93 7.65
CA TYR A 94 9.31 12.92 6.97
C TYR A 94 9.15 14.18 7.82
N SER A 95 9.08 15.34 7.15
CA SER A 95 8.77 16.58 7.83
C SER A 95 7.35 16.58 8.42
N TYR A 96 7.09 17.46 9.40
CA TYR A 96 5.73 17.67 9.92
C TYR A 96 4.74 17.94 8.78
N GLN A 97 5.14 18.78 7.81
CA GLN A 97 4.27 19.16 6.70
C GLN A 97 3.97 17.99 5.77
N ASP A 98 4.96 17.15 5.48
CA ASP A 98 4.78 15.95 4.66
C ASP A 98 3.87 14.94 5.35
N LEU A 99 4.07 14.71 6.66
CA LEU A 99 3.18 13.86 7.45
C LEU A 99 1.72 14.36 7.43
N VAL A 100 1.50 15.65 7.61
CA VAL A 100 0.14 16.24 7.52
C VAL A 100 -0.44 16.01 6.14
N THR A 101 0.36 16.22 5.09
CA THR A 101 -0.06 16.08 3.70
C THR A 101 -0.51 14.66 3.37
N ILE A 102 0.29 13.64 3.71
CA ILE A 102 -0.07 12.26 3.42
C ILE A 102 -1.28 11.79 4.22
N LEU A 103 -1.35 12.14 5.52
CA LEU A 103 -2.47 11.79 6.39
C LEU A 103 -3.79 12.37 5.90
N TYR A 104 -3.76 13.59 5.41
CA TYR A 104 -4.94 14.24 4.87
C TYR A 104 -5.28 13.73 3.48
N LYS A 105 -4.30 13.72 2.56
CA LYS A 105 -4.50 13.38 1.15
C LYS A 105 -4.94 11.93 0.96
N TYR A 106 -4.33 10.98 1.69
CA TYR A 106 -4.53 9.55 1.45
C TYR A 106 -5.56 8.88 2.35
N ALA A 107 -5.98 9.55 3.41
CA ALA A 107 -6.93 8.93 4.33
C ALA A 107 -8.00 9.88 4.88
N ASP A 108 -8.04 11.14 4.42
CA ASP A 108 -8.95 12.17 4.95
C ASP A 108 -8.92 12.19 6.50
N GLU A 109 -7.70 12.12 7.07
CA GLU A 109 -7.52 12.06 8.52
C GLU A 109 -7.76 13.43 9.15
N LYS A 110 -8.87 13.55 9.86
CA LYS A 110 -9.29 14.82 10.48
C LYS A 110 -8.31 15.33 11.54
N PHE A 111 -7.56 14.43 12.16
CA PHE A 111 -6.58 14.75 13.19
C PHE A 111 -5.14 14.77 12.65
N ALA A 112 -4.95 14.86 11.33
CA ALA A 112 -3.65 14.83 10.66
C ALA A 112 -2.61 15.74 11.33
N LYS A 113 -2.96 17.00 11.61
CA LYS A 113 -2.06 17.96 12.27
C LYS A 113 -1.66 17.54 13.69
N SER A 114 -2.60 17.00 14.45
CA SER A 114 -2.36 16.56 15.83
C SER A 114 -1.49 15.29 15.85
N ILE A 115 -1.77 14.34 14.95
CA ILE A 115 -1.00 13.10 14.80
C ILE A 115 0.43 13.41 14.35
N ALA A 116 0.61 14.22 13.31
CA ALA A 116 1.92 14.60 12.82
C ALA A 116 2.78 15.30 13.90
N ARG A 117 2.17 16.22 14.66
CA ARG A 117 2.85 16.89 15.79
C ARG A 117 3.25 15.92 16.87
N MET A 118 2.40 14.95 17.19
CA MET A 118 2.70 13.93 18.21
C MET A 118 3.82 12.99 17.74
N ILE A 119 3.81 12.56 16.47
CA ILE A 119 4.90 11.79 15.86
C ILE A 119 6.22 12.58 15.95
N GLU A 120 6.22 13.82 15.53
CA GLU A 120 7.41 14.70 15.58
C GLU A 120 7.98 14.83 17.00
N LYS A 121 7.11 15.00 17.98
CA LYS A 121 7.50 15.09 19.38
C LYS A 121 8.10 13.78 19.92
N GLU A 122 7.43 12.67 19.71
CA GLU A 122 7.85 11.37 20.27
C GLU A 122 9.15 10.88 19.63
N ARG A 123 9.34 11.04 18.33
CA ARG A 123 10.57 10.65 17.62
C ARG A 123 11.81 11.45 18.01
N GLN A 124 11.65 12.65 18.62
CA GLN A 124 12.76 13.40 19.19
C GLN A 124 13.32 12.75 20.46
N VAL A 125 12.53 11.95 21.14
CA VAL A 125 12.96 11.21 22.35
C VAL A 125 13.64 9.90 21.97
N LYS A 126 12.98 9.13 21.09
CA LYS A 126 13.53 7.91 20.50
C LYS A 126 12.84 7.61 19.17
N PRO A 127 13.50 6.95 18.22
CA PRO A 127 12.85 6.49 16.99
C PRO A 127 11.61 5.66 17.30
N ILE A 128 10.57 5.82 16.48
CA ILE A 128 9.33 5.04 16.55
C ILE A 128 9.57 3.79 15.69
N GLU A 129 9.65 2.63 16.32
CA GLU A 129 10.12 1.41 15.66
C GLU A 129 8.99 0.44 15.32
N THR A 130 7.92 0.42 16.15
CA THR A 130 6.91 -0.62 16.04
C THR A 130 5.51 -0.06 15.74
N THR A 131 4.68 -0.93 15.22
CA THR A 131 3.27 -0.63 14.94
C THR A 131 2.51 -0.23 16.20
N PHE A 132 2.78 -0.89 17.35
CA PHE A 132 2.12 -0.54 18.62
C PHE A 132 2.58 0.81 19.15
N GLU A 133 3.84 1.16 19.02
CA GLU A 133 4.31 2.50 19.37
C GLU A 133 3.57 3.58 18.57
N LEU A 134 3.44 3.38 17.26
CA LEU A 134 2.66 4.29 16.39
C LEU A 134 1.18 4.34 16.79
N VAL A 135 0.56 3.20 17.08
CA VAL A 135 -0.83 3.13 17.56
C VAL A 135 -1.03 3.97 18.82
N GLU A 136 -0.14 3.85 19.80
CA GLU A 136 -0.25 4.62 21.04
C GLU A 136 -0.05 6.13 20.81
N ILE A 137 0.86 6.51 19.92
CA ILE A 137 1.03 7.91 19.50
C ILE A 137 -0.24 8.48 18.88
N VAL A 138 -0.85 7.73 17.96
CA VAL A 138 -2.12 8.12 17.32
C VAL A 138 -3.24 8.25 18.35
N LYS A 139 -3.35 7.29 19.28
CA LYS A 139 -4.34 7.34 20.36
C LYS A 139 -4.17 8.57 21.26
N LYS A 140 -2.93 8.94 21.59
CA LYS A 140 -2.64 10.15 22.37
C LYS A 140 -3.01 11.42 21.61
N ALA A 141 -2.85 11.44 20.28
CA ALA A 141 -3.12 12.59 19.44
C ALA A 141 -4.61 12.85 19.19
N ILE A 142 -5.45 11.82 19.28
CA ILE A 142 -6.88 11.88 18.99
C ILE A 142 -7.67 12.03 20.30
N PRO A 143 -8.60 13.01 20.41
CA PRO A 143 -9.42 13.19 21.60
C PRO A 143 -10.20 11.93 21.99
N ALA A 144 -10.30 11.63 23.28
CA ALA A 144 -10.97 10.43 23.79
C ALA A 144 -12.42 10.24 23.27
N ARG A 145 -13.16 11.33 23.11
CA ARG A 145 -14.51 11.30 22.55
C ARG A 145 -14.52 10.79 21.11
N ALA A 146 -13.58 11.25 20.28
CA ALA A 146 -13.48 10.86 18.87
C ALA A 146 -13.04 9.39 18.70
N ARG A 147 -12.27 8.85 19.65
CA ARG A 147 -11.84 7.44 19.64
C ARG A 147 -12.96 6.44 19.95
N ARG A 148 -14.05 6.90 20.57
CA ARG A 148 -15.20 6.05 20.95
C ARG A 148 -16.22 5.89 19.82
N THR A 149 -16.16 6.74 18.81
CA THR A 149 -17.08 6.74 17.67
C THR A 149 -16.31 6.37 16.41
N GLY A 150 -16.68 5.27 15.78
CA GLY A 150 -16.03 4.81 14.54
C GLY A 150 -15.16 3.55 14.75
N GLY A 151 -14.32 3.26 13.75
CA GLY A 151 -13.39 2.13 13.77
C GLY A 151 -12.14 2.41 14.62
N HIS A 152 -11.15 1.53 14.48
CA HIS A 152 -9.88 1.68 15.20
C HIS A 152 -9.20 3.04 14.89
N PRO A 153 -8.76 3.82 15.89
CA PRO A 153 -8.27 5.19 15.69
C PRO A 153 -7.05 5.27 14.76
N ALA A 154 -6.20 4.25 14.73
CA ALA A 154 -5.04 4.25 13.86
C ALA A 154 -5.34 3.78 12.41
N LYS A 155 -6.57 3.35 12.08
CA LYS A 155 -6.90 2.80 10.75
C LYS A 155 -6.49 3.74 9.61
N ARG A 156 -6.87 5.01 9.70
CA ARG A 156 -6.59 6.02 8.67
C ARG A 156 -5.11 6.36 8.58
N THR A 157 -4.43 6.46 9.73
CA THR A 157 -2.99 6.70 9.77
C THR A 157 -2.21 5.58 9.09
N PHE A 158 -2.54 4.32 9.38
CA PHE A 158 -1.92 3.15 8.76
C PHE A 158 -2.19 3.11 7.26
N GLN A 159 -3.43 3.39 6.83
CA GLN A 159 -3.78 3.49 5.41
C GLN A 159 -2.94 4.56 4.70
N ALA A 160 -2.82 5.75 5.26
CA ALA A 160 -2.08 6.85 4.65
C ALA A 160 -0.59 6.52 4.49
N ILE A 161 0.04 5.97 5.54
CA ILE A 161 1.45 5.56 5.51
C ILE A 161 1.66 4.43 4.50
N ARG A 162 0.77 3.43 4.45
CA ARG A 162 0.85 2.33 3.50
C ARG A 162 0.79 2.83 2.05
N ILE A 163 -0.15 3.72 1.75
CA ILE A 163 -0.31 4.30 0.41
C ILE A 163 0.96 5.07 0.01
N GLU A 164 1.55 5.82 0.93
CA GLU A 164 2.80 6.54 0.69
C GLU A 164 3.97 5.60 0.45
N VAL A 165 4.19 4.63 1.33
CA VAL A 165 5.27 3.64 1.23
C VAL A 165 5.25 2.91 -0.10
N ASN A 166 4.08 2.56 -0.59
CA ASN A 166 3.91 1.75 -1.79
C ASN A 166 3.59 2.57 -3.04
N ASP A 167 3.51 3.90 -2.92
CA ASP A 167 3.19 4.83 -4.02
C ASP A 167 1.89 4.46 -4.77
N GLU A 168 0.90 3.95 -4.02
CA GLU A 168 -0.25 3.23 -4.59
C GLU A 168 -1.04 4.07 -5.60
N LEU A 169 -1.26 5.36 -5.33
CA LEU A 169 -2.10 6.20 -6.19
C LEU A 169 -1.40 6.60 -7.49
N ASN A 170 -0.10 6.97 -7.43
CA ASN A 170 0.64 7.31 -8.65
C ASN A 170 0.86 6.08 -9.53
N VAL A 171 1.09 4.91 -8.91
CA VAL A 171 1.17 3.63 -9.62
C VAL A 171 -0.13 3.34 -10.35
N PHE A 172 -1.27 3.51 -9.67
CA PHE A 172 -2.59 3.29 -10.24
C PHE A 172 -2.90 4.26 -11.39
N GLU A 173 -2.65 5.55 -11.22
CA GLU A 173 -2.87 6.57 -12.25
C GLU A 173 -2.10 6.23 -13.53
N ARG A 174 -0.83 5.87 -13.39
CA ARG A 174 0.00 5.47 -14.53
C ARG A 174 -0.51 4.18 -15.19
N ALA A 175 -0.82 3.17 -14.40
CA ALA A 175 -1.32 1.91 -14.93
C ALA A 175 -2.67 2.06 -15.62
N LEU A 176 -3.56 2.92 -15.11
CA LEU A 176 -4.83 3.22 -15.74
C LEU A 176 -4.63 3.90 -17.12
N THR A 177 -3.70 4.85 -17.17
CA THR A 177 -3.34 5.51 -18.44
C THR A 177 -2.77 4.50 -19.45
N ASP A 178 -1.81 3.69 -19.04
CA ASP A 178 -1.20 2.66 -19.90
C ASP A 178 -2.21 1.60 -20.34
N SER A 179 -3.24 1.32 -19.52
CA SER A 179 -4.32 0.39 -19.86
C SER A 179 -5.10 0.80 -21.12
N LEU A 180 -5.31 2.10 -21.32
CA LEU A 180 -6.02 2.60 -22.50
C LEU A 180 -5.25 2.30 -23.79
N ASP A 181 -3.93 2.34 -23.74
CA ASP A 181 -3.07 2.03 -24.88
C ASP A 181 -2.96 0.53 -25.16
N LEU A 182 -3.04 -0.28 -24.08
CA LEU A 182 -2.88 -1.74 -24.15
C LEU A 182 -4.15 -2.48 -24.58
N LEU A 183 -5.32 -1.88 -24.47
CA LEU A 183 -6.56 -2.60 -24.78
C LEU A 183 -6.80 -2.73 -26.29
N ASN A 184 -7.25 -3.91 -26.68
CA ASN A 184 -7.89 -4.13 -27.96
C ASN A 184 -9.23 -3.35 -28.03
N VAL A 185 -9.68 -3.07 -29.25
CA VAL A 185 -11.01 -2.47 -29.46
C VAL A 185 -12.09 -3.41 -28.88
N GLY A 186 -12.92 -2.87 -27.99
CA GLY A 186 -13.91 -3.64 -27.26
C GLY A 186 -13.40 -4.29 -25.97
N GLY A 187 -12.11 -4.17 -25.64
CA GLY A 187 -11.53 -4.63 -24.37
C GLY A 187 -12.11 -3.93 -23.15
N ARG A 188 -11.86 -4.48 -21.97
CA ARG A 188 -12.40 -3.99 -20.68
C ARG A 188 -11.29 -3.77 -19.66
N VAL A 189 -11.42 -2.69 -18.88
CA VAL A 189 -10.69 -2.50 -17.61
C VAL A 189 -11.66 -2.66 -16.47
N ALA A 190 -11.28 -3.47 -15.48
CA ALA A 190 -11.97 -3.58 -14.20
C ALA A 190 -11.02 -3.19 -13.07
N VAL A 191 -11.50 -2.38 -12.14
CA VAL A 191 -10.73 -1.95 -10.95
C VAL A 191 -11.54 -2.25 -9.70
N ILE A 192 -10.90 -2.91 -8.74
CA ILE A 192 -11.45 -3.16 -7.40
C ILE A 192 -10.71 -2.24 -6.43
N SER A 193 -11.47 -1.49 -5.63
CA SER A 193 -10.92 -0.59 -4.61
C SER A 193 -11.74 -0.73 -3.33
N PHE A 194 -11.05 -0.78 -2.18
CA PHE A 194 -11.65 -0.90 -0.84
C PHE A 194 -11.69 0.42 -0.08
N HIS A 195 -11.23 1.51 -0.67
CA HIS A 195 -11.30 2.87 -0.14
C HIS A 195 -11.62 3.86 -1.26
N SER A 196 -12.08 5.05 -0.90
CA SER A 196 -12.26 6.14 -1.87
C SER A 196 -10.90 6.56 -2.43
N LEU A 197 -10.83 6.66 -3.73
CA LEU A 197 -9.68 7.13 -4.49
C LEU A 197 -9.78 8.62 -4.73
#